data_8dd81ed72f8b57e7e60f3073beaefd63
#
_entry.id   8dd81ed72f8b57e7e60f3073beaefd63
#
_cell.length_a   1.000
_cell.length_b   1.000
_cell.length_c   1.000
_cell.angle_alpha   90.00
_cell.angle_beta   90.00
_cell.angle_gamma   90.00
#
_symmetry.space_group_name_H-M   'P 1'
#
loop_
_entity.id
_entity.type
_entity.pdbx_description
1 polymer ?
#
loop_
_entity_poly.entity_id
_entity_poly.type
_entity_poly.pdbx_seq_one_letter_code
_entity_poly.pdbx_strand_id
1 'polypeptide(L)'
;MADWSPEVAQRDFTIRDGADYDLIGTFRDAKTKAPYPVPEGSTAYFRVGREGDFPHVPVILDGATFSAHVEAADTVTWPARATFRLYVVTPPTVSGFPHVVSEGRIKRVDAS
;
A
#
# COMPACT_ATOMS: atom_id res chain seq x y z
N MET A 1 -1.62 24.50 9.69
CA MET A 1 -0.96 23.18 9.64
C MET A 1 -1.09 22.61 8.24
N ALA A 2 0.03 22.21 7.65
CA ALA A 2 0.01 21.70 6.29
C ALA A 2 -0.48 20.23 6.31
N ASP A 3 -1.44 19.94 5.42
CA ASP A 3 -1.87 18.57 5.22
C ASP A 3 -0.79 17.78 4.48
N TRP A 4 -0.68 16.51 4.82
CA TRP A 4 0.18 15.60 4.08
C TRP A 4 -0.60 15.12 2.84
N SER A 5 -0.16 15.52 1.65
CA SER A 5 -0.86 15.26 0.39
C SER A 5 0.08 14.62 -0.63
N PRO A 6 0.39 13.35 -0.47
CA PRO A 6 1.27 12.66 -1.42
C PRO A 6 0.57 12.39 -2.75
N GLU A 7 1.39 12.12 -3.77
CA GLU A 7 0.88 11.65 -5.04
C GLU A 7 0.21 10.28 -4.86
N VAL A 8 -0.96 10.10 -5.46
CA VAL A 8 -1.64 8.80 -5.49
C VAL A 8 -1.14 8.03 -6.70
N ALA A 9 -0.41 6.94 -6.45
CA ALA A 9 0.13 6.12 -7.51
C ALA A 9 -0.94 5.15 -8.04
N GLN A 10 -1.12 5.15 -9.35
CA GLN A 10 -1.96 4.17 -10.05
C GLN A 10 -1.04 3.12 -10.62
N ARG A 11 -1.05 1.92 -10.04
CA ARG A 11 -0.20 0.83 -10.54
C ARG A 11 -0.82 -0.52 -10.26
N ASP A 12 -0.59 -1.43 -11.20
CA ASP A 12 -0.91 -2.84 -11.00
C ASP A 12 0.34 -3.55 -10.52
N PHE A 13 0.18 -4.62 -9.76
CA PHE A 13 1.30 -5.48 -9.45
C PHE A 13 0.95 -6.94 -9.73
N THR A 14 2.00 -7.74 -9.95
CA THR A 14 1.87 -9.13 -10.32
C THR A 14 2.36 -10.01 -9.19
N ILE A 15 1.54 -10.99 -8.80
CA ILE A 15 1.93 -12.03 -7.85
C ILE A 15 2.03 -13.36 -8.58
N ARG A 16 2.90 -14.24 -8.08
CA ARG A 16 3.04 -15.61 -8.60
C ARG A 16 2.49 -16.59 -7.59
N ASP A 17 1.78 -17.58 -8.08
CA ASP A 17 1.28 -18.64 -7.21
C ASP A 17 2.46 -19.38 -6.58
N GLY A 18 2.36 -19.59 -5.28
CA GLY A 18 3.38 -20.29 -4.52
C GLY A 18 4.60 -19.45 -4.14
N ALA A 19 4.58 -18.15 -4.41
CA ALA A 19 5.70 -17.27 -4.09
C ALA A 19 5.27 -16.15 -3.14
N ASP A 20 6.20 -15.75 -2.27
CA ASP A 20 6.01 -14.56 -1.44
C ASP A 20 6.12 -13.31 -2.31
N TYR A 21 5.54 -12.23 -1.84
CA TYR A 21 5.59 -10.94 -2.56
C TYR A 21 6.08 -9.84 -1.62
N ASP A 22 7.04 -9.04 -2.11
CA ASP A 22 7.51 -7.86 -1.40
C ASP A 22 7.03 -6.61 -2.12
N LEU A 23 6.33 -5.76 -1.40
CA LEU A 23 5.87 -4.46 -1.89
C LEU A 23 6.77 -3.38 -1.30
N ILE A 24 7.47 -2.66 -2.17
CA ILE A 24 8.39 -1.59 -1.74
C ILE A 24 8.14 -0.38 -2.61
N GLY A 25 8.11 0.79 -2.01
CA GLY A 25 7.94 2.02 -2.77
C GLY A 25 8.33 3.26 -1.99
N THR A 26 8.19 4.40 -2.65
CA THR A 26 8.51 5.71 -2.09
C THR A 26 7.33 6.64 -2.29
N PHE A 27 6.94 7.34 -1.23
CA PHE A 27 5.93 8.39 -1.33
C PHE A 27 6.57 9.63 -1.97
N ARG A 28 5.82 10.29 -2.85
CA ARG A 28 6.31 11.48 -3.55
C ARG A 28 5.32 12.61 -3.38
N ASP A 29 5.84 13.83 -3.38
CA ASP A 29 5.02 15.02 -3.41
C ASP A 29 4.29 15.10 -4.74
N ALA A 30 2.99 15.44 -4.70
CA ALA A 30 2.17 15.46 -5.91
C ALA A 30 2.62 16.55 -6.91
N LYS A 31 3.26 17.60 -6.44
CA LYS A 31 3.70 18.73 -7.29
C LYS A 31 5.14 18.58 -7.74
N THR A 32 6.05 18.34 -6.79
CA THR A 32 7.49 18.34 -7.07
C THR A 32 8.04 16.98 -7.46
N LYS A 33 7.29 15.90 -7.17
CA LYS A 33 7.72 14.51 -7.39
C LYS A 33 8.93 14.09 -6.57
N ALA A 34 9.35 14.92 -5.63
CA ALA A 34 10.44 14.58 -4.70
C ALA A 34 9.95 13.61 -3.64
N PRO A 35 10.86 12.83 -3.00
CA PRO A 35 10.47 11.99 -1.88
C PRO A 35 9.77 12.80 -0.81
N TYR A 36 8.67 12.26 -0.28
CA TYR A 36 7.78 13.00 0.64
C TYR A 36 7.59 12.19 1.92
N PRO A 37 8.37 12.46 2.97
CA PRO A 37 8.28 11.67 4.21
C PRO A 37 6.90 11.73 4.84
N VAL A 38 6.47 10.59 5.41
CA VAL A 38 5.21 10.56 6.16
C VAL A 38 5.37 11.28 7.49
N PRO A 39 4.29 11.87 8.02
CA PRO A 39 4.33 12.46 9.35
C PRO A 39 4.71 11.43 10.41
N GLU A 40 5.49 11.85 11.40
CA GLU A 40 5.86 10.98 12.51
C GLU A 40 4.61 10.47 13.23
N GLY A 41 4.61 9.20 13.59
CA GLY A 41 3.46 8.56 14.24
C GLY A 41 2.43 8.03 13.26
N SER A 42 2.68 8.11 11.95
CA SER A 42 1.78 7.52 10.95
C SER A 42 1.89 6.00 10.93
N THR A 43 0.80 5.35 10.57
CA THR A 43 0.75 3.92 10.31
C THR A 43 0.24 3.68 8.90
N ALA A 44 0.49 2.50 8.37
CA ALA A 44 0.04 2.17 7.02
C ALA A 44 -0.44 0.72 6.95
N TYR A 45 -1.36 0.47 6.04
CA TYR A 45 -1.81 -0.88 5.76
C TYR A 45 -2.19 -1.01 4.28
N PHE A 46 -2.12 -2.23 3.81
CA PHE A 46 -2.48 -2.60 2.45
C PHE A 46 -3.79 -3.39 2.51
N ARG A 47 -4.79 -2.96 1.76
CA ARG A 47 -6.10 -3.63 1.73
C ARG A 47 -6.33 -4.25 0.35
N VAL A 48 -6.71 -5.51 0.35
CA VAL A 48 -7.09 -6.24 -0.86
C VAL A 48 -8.61 -6.37 -0.90
N GLY A 49 -9.19 -6.04 -2.03
CA GLY A 49 -10.64 -6.08 -2.20
C GLY A 49 -11.35 -4.99 -1.40
N ARG A 50 -12.54 -5.29 -0.95
CA ARG A 50 -13.33 -4.38 -0.11
C ARG A 50 -12.96 -4.55 1.35
N GLU A 51 -13.28 -3.55 2.16
CA GLU A 51 -13.09 -3.65 3.60
C GLU A 51 -13.80 -4.89 4.15
N GLY A 52 -13.04 -5.71 4.87
CA GLY A 52 -13.55 -6.94 5.46
C GLY A 52 -13.39 -8.19 4.62
N ASP A 53 -13.05 -8.07 3.33
CA ASP A 53 -12.85 -9.25 2.46
C ASP A 53 -11.62 -10.06 2.86
N PHE A 54 -10.53 -9.36 3.20
CA PHE A 54 -9.27 -10.00 3.58
C PHE A 54 -8.64 -9.21 4.72
N PRO A 55 -7.79 -9.86 5.55
CA PRO A 55 -7.06 -9.13 6.58
C PRO A 55 -6.17 -8.06 5.97
N HIS A 56 -6.03 -6.93 6.67
CA HIS A 56 -5.11 -5.89 6.26
C HIS A 56 -3.67 -6.40 6.37
N VAL A 57 -2.85 -6.07 5.37
CA VAL A 57 -1.42 -6.37 5.40
C VAL A 57 -0.70 -5.19 6.04
N PRO A 58 0.03 -5.38 7.15
CA PRO A 58 0.76 -4.27 7.77
C PRO A 58 1.89 -3.79 6.86
N VAL A 59 2.09 -2.48 6.84
CA VAL A 59 3.12 -1.84 6.02
C VAL A 59 4.08 -1.11 6.95
N ILE A 60 5.38 -1.31 6.72
CA ILE A 60 6.44 -0.67 7.49
C ILE A 60 6.77 0.66 6.80
N LEU A 61 6.78 1.74 7.60
CA LEU A 61 7.12 3.07 7.13
C LEU A 61 8.52 3.46 7.60
N ASP A 62 9.30 4.04 6.69
CA ASP A 62 10.65 4.53 7.00
C ASP A 62 10.89 5.82 6.20
N GLY A 63 10.65 6.96 6.83
CA GLY A 63 10.76 8.25 6.17
C GLY A 63 9.77 8.37 5.02
N ALA A 64 10.26 8.47 3.80
CA ALA A 64 9.43 8.53 2.60
C ALA A 64 9.23 7.16 1.95
N THR A 65 9.78 6.09 2.52
CA THR A 65 9.67 4.75 1.93
C THR A 65 8.71 3.88 2.71
N PHE A 66 8.15 2.90 2.02
CA PHE A 66 7.28 1.90 2.63
C PHE A 66 7.65 0.52 2.11
N SER A 67 7.41 -0.49 2.95
CA SER A 67 7.61 -1.89 2.56
C SER A 67 6.60 -2.79 3.24
N ALA A 68 6.22 -3.86 2.54
CA ALA A 68 5.35 -4.89 3.09
C ALA A 68 5.77 -6.23 2.50
N HIS A 69 5.81 -7.25 3.35
CA HIS A 69 6.08 -8.62 2.91
C HIS A 69 4.80 -9.43 3.06
N VAL A 70 4.39 -10.10 1.98
CA VAL A 70 3.21 -10.94 1.97
C VAL A 70 3.61 -12.36 1.63
N GLU A 71 3.28 -13.28 2.49
CA GLU A 71 3.62 -14.69 2.29
C GLU A 71 2.71 -15.35 1.25
N ALA A 72 3.23 -16.36 0.57
CA ALA A 72 2.49 -17.10 -0.44
C ALA A 72 1.16 -17.65 0.09
N ALA A 73 1.15 -18.07 1.36
CA ALA A 73 -0.07 -18.60 1.99
C ALA A 73 -1.20 -17.55 2.02
N ASP A 74 -0.85 -16.27 2.11
CA ASP A 74 -1.83 -15.18 2.09
C ASP A 74 -2.21 -14.78 0.66
N THR A 75 -1.23 -14.69 -0.23
CA THR A 75 -1.49 -14.26 -1.61
C THR A 75 -2.37 -15.27 -2.35
N VAL A 76 -2.29 -16.55 -2.01
CA VAL A 76 -3.09 -17.59 -2.66
C VAL A 76 -4.60 -17.39 -2.43
N THR A 77 -4.98 -16.69 -1.36
CA THR A 77 -6.39 -16.42 -1.06
C THR A 77 -6.96 -15.26 -1.88
N TRP A 78 -6.11 -14.46 -2.52
CA TRP A 78 -6.56 -13.27 -3.25
C TRP A 78 -7.04 -13.65 -4.64
N PRO A 79 -8.24 -13.20 -5.06
CA PRO A 79 -8.75 -13.51 -6.39
C PRO A 79 -7.89 -12.86 -7.49
N ALA A 80 -7.87 -13.50 -8.65
CA ALA A 80 -7.30 -12.86 -9.83
C ALA A 80 -8.09 -11.57 -10.13
N ARG A 81 -7.38 -10.50 -10.48
CA ARG A 81 -7.97 -9.18 -10.77
C ARG A 81 -8.58 -8.51 -9.54
N ALA A 82 -8.20 -8.92 -8.34
CA ALA A 82 -8.59 -8.19 -7.14
C ALA A 82 -8.05 -6.76 -7.21
N THR A 83 -8.80 -5.82 -6.66
CA THR A 83 -8.30 -4.46 -6.51
C THR A 83 -7.55 -4.34 -5.19
N PHE A 84 -6.67 -3.35 -5.10
CA PHE A 84 -5.98 -3.07 -3.85
C PHE A 84 -5.92 -1.56 -3.61
N ARG A 85 -5.75 -1.21 -2.36
CA ARG A 85 -5.43 0.16 -1.95
C ARG A 85 -4.43 0.13 -0.82
N LEU A 86 -3.45 1.04 -0.90
CA LEU A 86 -2.50 1.28 0.18
C LEU A 86 -2.93 2.54 0.91
N TYR A 87 -3.14 2.44 2.21
CA TYR A 87 -3.57 3.55 3.05
C TYR A 87 -2.48 3.94 4.03
N VAL A 88 -2.35 5.23 4.24
CA VAL A 88 -1.54 5.79 5.33
C VAL A 88 -2.48 6.55 6.25
N VAL A 89 -2.45 6.21 7.54
CA VAL A 89 -3.23 6.90 8.57
C VAL A 89 -2.29 7.84 9.30
N THR A 90 -2.52 9.14 9.14
CA THR A 90 -1.71 10.16 9.80
C THR A 90 -2.20 10.39 11.24
N PRO A 91 -1.33 10.92 12.13
CA PRO A 91 -1.78 11.23 13.51
C PRO A 91 -2.88 12.28 13.51
N PRO A 92 -3.70 12.35 14.59
CA PRO A 92 -4.77 13.35 14.71
C PRO A 92 -4.27 14.80 14.59
N THR A 93 -3.00 15.05 14.93
CA THR A 93 -2.39 16.38 14.77
C THR A 93 -2.24 16.80 13.30
N VAL A 94 -2.33 15.87 12.38
CA VAL A 94 -2.32 16.15 10.93
C VAL A 94 -3.74 16.03 10.38
N SER A 95 -4.31 14.84 10.36
CA SER A 95 -5.71 14.67 9.97
C SER A 95 -6.41 13.52 10.69
N GLY A 96 -5.67 12.47 11.06
CA GLY A 96 -6.22 11.29 11.74
C GLY A 96 -7.04 10.36 10.85
N PHE A 97 -7.11 10.63 9.55
CA PHE A 97 -7.91 9.84 8.62
C PHE A 97 -7.01 9.06 7.67
N PRO A 98 -7.50 7.90 7.16
CA PRO A 98 -6.76 7.17 6.12
C PRO A 98 -6.65 7.97 4.83
N HIS A 99 -5.47 7.95 4.22
CA HIS A 99 -5.20 8.54 2.92
C HIS A 99 -4.85 7.43 1.94
N VAL A 100 -5.52 7.40 0.80
CA VAL A 100 -5.15 6.47 -0.28
C VAL A 100 -3.91 7.01 -0.96
N VAL A 101 -2.82 6.24 -0.95
CA VAL A 101 -1.55 6.65 -1.55
C VAL A 101 -1.16 5.79 -2.74
N SER A 102 -1.80 4.65 -2.93
CA SER A 102 -1.62 3.81 -4.11
C SER A 102 -2.85 2.95 -4.29
N GLU A 103 -3.21 2.69 -5.54
CA GLU A 103 -4.31 1.79 -5.87
C GLU A 103 -4.09 1.16 -7.23
N GLY A 104 -4.78 0.07 -7.51
CA GLY A 104 -4.67 -0.64 -8.77
C GLY A 104 -5.27 -2.03 -8.70
N ARG A 105 -4.78 -2.90 -9.56
CA ARG A 105 -5.23 -4.28 -9.64
C ARG A 105 -4.09 -5.25 -9.41
N ILE A 106 -4.44 -6.40 -8.86
CA ILE A 106 -3.51 -7.50 -8.64
C ILE A 106 -3.64 -8.46 -9.82
N LYS A 107 -2.53 -8.73 -10.49
CA LYS A 107 -2.45 -9.72 -11.55
C LYS A 107 -1.82 -10.98 -10.99
N ARG A 108 -2.41 -12.12 -11.31
CA ARG A 108 -1.88 -13.40 -10.85
C ARG A 108 -1.27 -14.15 -12.03
N VAL A 109 -0.06 -14.63 -11.83
CA VAL A 109 0.65 -15.45 -12.81
C VAL A 109 0.82 -16.83 -12.20
N ASP A 110 0.36 -17.86 -12.93
CA ASP A 110 0.50 -19.23 -12.48
C ASP A 110 1.96 -19.65 -12.48
N ALA A 111 2.36 -20.37 -11.44
CA ALA A 111 3.71 -20.92 -11.32
C ALA A 111 3.76 -22.27 -12.04
N SER A 112 3.90 -22.21 -13.32
CA SER A 112 4.00 -23.44 -14.12
C SER A 112 5.38 -23.66 -14.66
#